data_1fb5f9c1da3f19f88f79260b51460d81
#
_entry.id   1fb5f9c1da3f19f88f79260b51460d81
#
_cell.length_a   1.000
_cell.length_b   1.000
_cell.length_c   1.000
_cell.angle_alpha   90.00
_cell.angle_beta   90.00
_cell.angle_gamma   90.00
#
_symmetry.space_group_name_H-M   'P 1'
#
loop_
_entity.id
_entity.type
_entity.pdbx_description
1 polymer ?
#
loop_
_entity_poly.entity_id
_entity_poly.type
_entity_poly.pdbx_seq_one_letter_code
_entity_poly.pdbx_strand_id
1 'polypeptide(L)'
;DLDRAADIAMMANFYSSGQVCTNGTRVFVPKHLQAAFEAKIAERVARIRVGDPQDANTNFGPLVSFAHMESVLGYIAKGKEEGARVLCGGDRLTDGAFAKGAYVAPTVFTDCTDEMTIVREEIFGPVMSILTYETEAEVIRRANDTDFGLAAGLVTKDLNRAHRVIHQLEAGICWINAWGESDAKMPVGGYKQSGVGRENGISSLNNFTRIKSVQVELGDYASVF
;
A
#
# COMPACT_ATOMS: atom_id res chain seq x y z
N ASP A 1 -14.60 13.89 -2.09
CA ASP A 1 -15.50 13.03 -1.31
C ASP A 1 -14.68 12.33 -0.22
N LEU A 2 -14.76 12.85 1.00
CA LEU A 2 -13.97 12.34 2.13
C LEU A 2 -14.42 10.96 2.61
N ASP A 3 -15.69 10.61 2.46
CA ASP A 3 -16.17 9.29 2.85
C ASP A 3 -15.53 8.22 1.98
N ARG A 4 -15.60 8.42 0.66
CA ARG A 4 -14.95 7.53 -0.29
C ARG A 4 -13.43 7.46 -0.10
N ALA A 5 -12.78 8.60 0.18
CA ALA A 5 -11.35 8.64 0.44
C ALA A 5 -10.99 7.84 1.70
N ALA A 6 -11.78 7.96 2.76
CA ALA A 6 -11.58 7.19 3.98
C ALA A 6 -11.81 5.69 3.75
N ASP A 7 -12.86 5.28 3.02
CA ASP A 7 -13.10 3.86 2.71
C ASP A 7 -11.94 3.25 1.90
N ILE A 8 -11.43 3.98 0.91
CA ILE A 8 -10.28 3.55 0.11
C ILE A 8 -9.01 3.45 0.98
N ALA A 9 -8.75 4.43 1.85
CA ALA A 9 -7.62 4.40 2.76
C ALA A 9 -7.71 3.23 3.77
N MET A 10 -8.90 2.93 4.28
CA MET A 10 -9.14 1.76 5.13
C MET A 10 -8.82 0.45 4.40
N MET A 11 -9.32 0.29 3.18
CA MET A 11 -9.03 -0.88 2.34
C MET A 11 -7.54 -0.99 2.05
N ALA A 12 -6.89 0.12 1.70
CA ALA A 12 -5.47 0.18 1.38
C ALA A 12 -4.54 -0.16 2.56
N ASN A 13 -5.01 -0.08 3.80
CA ASN A 13 -4.17 -0.27 4.98
C ASN A 13 -4.54 -1.47 5.85
N PHE A 14 -5.81 -1.88 5.88
CA PHE A 14 -6.27 -2.86 6.85
C PHE A 14 -6.77 -4.18 6.25
N TYR A 15 -6.92 -4.25 4.92
CA TYR A 15 -7.18 -5.52 4.26
C TYR A 15 -6.08 -6.54 4.61
N SER A 16 -6.48 -7.78 4.90
CA SER A 16 -5.57 -8.86 5.31
C SER A 16 -4.65 -8.49 6.49
N SER A 17 -5.20 -7.72 7.46
CA SER A 17 -4.47 -7.22 8.64
C SER A 17 -3.20 -6.41 8.29
N GLY A 18 -3.24 -5.71 7.15
CA GLY A 18 -2.14 -4.89 6.66
C GLY A 18 -0.96 -5.66 6.06
N GLN A 19 -1.08 -6.97 5.89
CA GLN A 19 -0.02 -7.83 5.35
C GLN A 19 -0.14 -7.97 3.84
N VAL A 20 -0.07 -6.85 3.13
CA VAL A 20 -0.19 -6.78 1.67
C VAL A 20 0.88 -5.84 1.10
N CYS A 21 1.67 -6.33 0.14
CA CYS A 21 2.75 -5.56 -0.49
C CYS A 21 2.29 -4.29 -1.22
N THR A 22 1.03 -4.23 -1.64
CA THR A 22 0.45 -3.06 -2.30
C THR A 22 -0.26 -2.11 -1.34
N ASN A 23 -0.04 -2.22 -0.03
CA ASN A 23 -0.65 -1.30 0.94
C ASN A 23 -0.26 0.16 0.70
N GLY A 24 -1.23 1.05 0.87
CA GLY A 24 -1.07 2.50 0.78
C GLY A 24 -0.74 3.12 2.13
N THR A 25 0.33 2.69 2.78
CA THR A 25 0.64 3.03 4.18
C THR A 25 0.90 4.52 4.41
N ARG A 26 1.38 5.25 3.40
CA ARG A 26 1.58 6.70 3.43
C ARG A 26 0.35 7.40 2.85
N VAL A 27 -0.52 7.87 3.72
CA VAL A 27 -1.78 8.54 3.34
C VAL A 27 -1.59 10.04 3.37
N PHE A 28 -1.43 10.64 2.20
CA PHE A 28 -1.29 12.09 2.06
C PHE A 28 -2.65 12.78 1.99
N VAL A 29 -2.89 13.74 2.86
CA VAL A 29 -4.16 14.47 2.98
C VAL A 29 -3.91 15.98 2.87
N PRO A 30 -4.72 16.74 2.09
CA PRO A 30 -4.62 18.19 2.11
C PRO A 30 -4.76 18.73 3.53
N LYS A 31 -3.86 19.60 3.98
CA LYS A 31 -3.79 20.10 5.36
C LYS A 31 -5.13 20.61 5.89
N HIS A 32 -5.87 21.34 5.08
CA HIS A 32 -7.18 21.86 5.45
C HIS A 32 -8.28 20.80 5.64
N LEU A 33 -8.06 19.57 5.21
CA LEU A 33 -8.97 18.44 5.35
C LEU A 33 -8.56 17.47 6.45
N GLN A 34 -7.40 17.64 7.08
CA GLN A 34 -6.81 16.67 8.03
C GLN A 34 -7.81 16.28 9.13
N ALA A 35 -8.31 17.25 9.88
CA ALA A 35 -9.20 16.97 11.02
C ALA A 35 -10.49 16.23 10.61
N ALA A 36 -11.09 16.62 9.47
CA ALA A 36 -12.27 15.97 8.95
C ALA A 36 -11.99 14.54 8.45
N PHE A 37 -10.82 14.30 7.85
CA PHE A 37 -10.39 12.99 7.41
C PHE A 37 -10.08 12.07 8.61
N GLU A 38 -9.33 12.57 9.61
CA GLU A 38 -9.03 11.85 10.84
C GLU A 38 -10.30 11.37 11.57
N ALA A 39 -11.31 12.24 11.68
CA ALA A 39 -12.59 11.88 12.28
C ALA A 39 -13.26 10.73 11.53
N LYS A 40 -13.24 10.74 10.19
CA LYS A 40 -13.81 9.67 9.37
C LYS A 40 -13.02 8.36 9.45
N ILE A 41 -11.71 8.42 9.57
CA ILE A 41 -10.86 7.24 9.80
C ILE A 41 -11.15 6.64 11.17
N ALA A 42 -11.17 7.46 12.23
CA ALA A 42 -11.46 6.98 13.59
C ALA A 42 -12.82 6.29 13.69
N GLU A 43 -13.86 6.87 13.07
CA GLU A 43 -15.20 6.25 12.99
C GLU A 43 -15.17 4.88 12.32
N ARG A 44 -14.39 4.71 11.24
CA ARG A 44 -14.27 3.45 10.49
C ARG A 44 -13.44 2.41 11.24
N VAL A 45 -12.33 2.83 11.85
CA VAL A 45 -11.51 1.93 12.69
C VAL A 45 -12.34 1.36 13.83
N ALA A 46 -13.20 2.16 14.47
CA ALA A 46 -14.09 1.69 15.53
C ALA A 46 -15.10 0.62 15.08
N ARG A 47 -15.34 0.46 13.77
CA ARG A 47 -16.22 -0.57 13.21
C ARG A 47 -15.50 -1.86 12.85
N ILE A 48 -14.17 -1.89 12.96
CA ILE A 48 -13.39 -3.11 12.70
C ILE A 48 -13.70 -4.13 13.79
N ARG A 49 -14.08 -5.32 13.37
CA ARG A 49 -14.36 -6.46 14.25
C ARG A 49 -13.16 -7.39 14.24
N VAL A 50 -12.28 -7.19 15.22
CA VAL A 50 -11.13 -8.07 15.43
C VAL A 50 -11.63 -9.37 16.07
N GLY A 51 -11.16 -10.51 15.55
CA GLY A 51 -11.62 -11.79 16.08
C GLY A 51 -10.95 -13.02 15.47
N ASP A 52 -11.54 -14.16 15.77
CA ASP A 52 -11.15 -15.44 15.19
C ASP A 52 -11.44 -15.42 13.67
N PRO A 53 -10.48 -15.76 12.80
CA PRO A 53 -10.71 -15.84 11.35
C PRO A 53 -11.78 -16.87 10.93
N GLN A 54 -12.13 -17.82 11.79
CA GLN A 54 -13.21 -18.80 11.54
C GLN A 54 -14.61 -18.24 11.86
N ASP A 55 -14.71 -17.12 12.57
CA ASP A 55 -15.99 -16.47 12.84
C ASP A 55 -16.38 -15.55 11.66
N ALA A 56 -17.56 -15.82 11.08
CA ALA A 56 -18.10 -15.04 9.95
C ALA A 56 -18.33 -13.55 10.28
N ASN A 57 -18.41 -13.19 11.56
CA ASN A 57 -18.53 -11.80 12.00
C ASN A 57 -17.19 -11.06 12.07
N THR A 58 -16.07 -11.79 12.05
CA THR A 58 -14.72 -11.20 12.06
C THR A 58 -14.39 -10.62 10.68
N ASN A 59 -13.85 -9.40 10.67
CA ASN A 59 -13.32 -8.81 9.45
C ASN A 59 -11.83 -8.39 9.57
N PHE A 60 -11.22 -8.71 10.73
CA PHE A 60 -9.81 -8.41 10.97
C PHE A 60 -9.21 -9.49 11.89
N GLY A 61 -8.22 -10.20 11.38
CA GLY A 61 -7.59 -11.34 12.06
C GLY A 61 -6.22 -11.01 12.66
N PRO A 62 -5.53 -12.04 13.17
CA PRO A 62 -4.17 -11.90 13.69
C PRO A 62 -3.13 -11.74 12.58
N LEU A 63 -1.94 -11.33 12.96
CA LEU A 63 -0.76 -11.39 12.10
C LEU A 63 -0.26 -12.83 11.94
N VAL A 64 0.56 -13.05 10.92
CA VAL A 64 1.05 -14.38 10.52
C VAL A 64 1.83 -15.11 11.63
N SER A 65 2.49 -14.39 12.53
CA SER A 65 3.29 -14.97 13.62
C SER A 65 3.50 -13.99 14.77
N PHE A 66 3.89 -14.52 15.94
CA PHE A 66 4.31 -13.69 17.08
C PHE A 66 5.60 -12.90 16.77
N ALA A 67 6.55 -13.48 16.06
CA ALA A 67 7.77 -12.77 15.68
C ALA A 67 7.45 -11.54 14.81
N HIS A 68 6.53 -11.68 13.86
CA HIS A 68 6.09 -10.56 13.02
C HIS A 68 5.29 -9.53 13.84
N MET A 69 4.45 -9.99 14.77
CA MET A 69 3.75 -9.10 15.70
C MET A 69 4.71 -8.22 16.49
N GLU A 70 5.79 -8.81 17.05
CA GLU A 70 6.80 -8.04 17.78
C GLU A 70 7.52 -7.02 16.90
N SER A 71 7.80 -7.37 15.63
CA SER A 71 8.33 -6.42 14.66
C SER A 71 7.40 -5.24 14.44
N VAL A 72 6.09 -5.50 14.19
CA VAL A 72 5.09 -4.45 14.01
C VAL A 72 4.95 -3.57 15.25
N LEU A 73 4.93 -4.17 16.44
CA LEU A 73 4.89 -3.42 17.70
C LEU A 73 6.14 -2.56 17.89
N GLY A 74 7.31 -3.04 17.44
CA GLY A 74 8.56 -2.28 17.42
C GLY A 74 8.44 -1.01 16.56
N TYR A 75 7.86 -1.12 15.36
CA TYR A 75 7.58 0.05 14.51
C TYR A 75 6.58 1.00 15.16
N ILE A 76 5.52 0.47 15.79
CA ILE A 76 4.55 1.31 16.51
C ILE A 76 5.22 2.08 17.65
N ALA A 77 6.10 1.42 18.42
CA ALA A 77 6.87 2.07 19.47
C ALA A 77 7.79 3.15 18.89
N LYS A 78 8.45 2.86 17.77
CA LYS A 78 9.33 3.81 17.07
C LYS A 78 8.58 5.03 16.57
N GLY A 79 7.40 4.86 15.98
CA GLY A 79 6.56 5.97 15.56
C GLY A 79 6.14 6.89 16.72
N LYS A 80 5.79 6.30 17.88
CA LYS A 80 5.51 7.07 19.11
C LYS A 80 6.76 7.83 19.60
N GLU A 81 7.93 7.19 19.60
CA GLU A 81 9.21 7.79 19.99
C GLU A 81 9.60 8.97 19.09
N GLU A 82 9.38 8.84 17.79
CA GLU A 82 9.68 9.87 16.79
C GLU A 82 8.65 11.02 16.77
N GLY A 83 7.61 10.95 17.61
CA GLY A 83 6.66 12.03 17.83
C GLY A 83 5.39 11.97 16.96
N ALA A 84 5.15 10.88 16.23
CA ALA A 84 3.88 10.67 15.56
C ALA A 84 2.74 10.52 16.59
N ARG A 85 1.62 11.20 16.35
CA ARG A 85 0.46 11.12 17.23
C ARG A 85 -0.38 9.91 16.89
N VAL A 86 -0.64 9.04 17.86
CA VAL A 86 -1.56 7.91 17.71
C VAL A 86 -3.00 8.42 17.67
N LEU A 87 -3.67 8.22 16.56
CA LEU A 87 -5.11 8.51 16.41
C LEU A 87 -5.97 7.34 16.89
N CYS A 88 -5.59 6.11 16.52
CA CYS A 88 -6.27 4.86 16.89
C CYS A 88 -5.27 3.75 17.12
N GLY A 89 -5.62 2.76 17.94
CA GLY A 89 -4.82 1.56 18.17
C GLY A 89 -3.51 1.80 18.90
N GLY A 90 -2.44 1.21 18.43
CA GLY A 90 -1.09 1.41 18.96
C GLY A 90 -0.62 0.34 19.94
N ASP A 91 -1.38 -0.74 20.14
CA ASP A 91 -1.08 -1.74 21.16
C ASP A 91 -1.39 -3.18 20.68
N ARG A 92 -0.78 -4.14 21.35
CA ARG A 92 -1.17 -5.54 21.24
C ARG A 92 -2.52 -5.76 21.92
N LEU A 93 -3.37 -6.60 21.31
CA LEU A 93 -4.61 -7.05 21.95
C LEU A 93 -4.33 -8.31 22.76
N THR A 94 -4.70 -8.28 24.04
CA THR A 94 -4.38 -9.35 25.02
C THR A 94 -5.60 -9.90 25.76
N ASP A 95 -6.79 -9.32 25.56
CA ASP A 95 -7.97 -9.72 26.31
C ASP A 95 -8.54 -11.04 25.80
N GLY A 96 -8.85 -11.95 26.72
CA GLY A 96 -9.52 -13.20 26.42
C GLY A 96 -8.78 -14.06 25.37
N ALA A 97 -9.45 -14.35 24.25
CA ALA A 97 -8.90 -15.17 23.19
C ALA A 97 -7.69 -14.53 22.45
N PHE A 98 -7.60 -13.20 22.46
CA PHE A 98 -6.51 -12.49 21.78
C PHE A 98 -5.13 -12.75 22.42
N ALA A 99 -5.10 -13.07 23.72
CA ALA A 99 -3.84 -13.40 24.44
C ALA A 99 -3.08 -14.56 23.80
N LYS A 100 -3.79 -15.48 23.13
CA LYS A 100 -3.22 -16.68 22.50
C LYS A 100 -2.85 -16.49 21.04
N GLY A 101 -3.09 -15.33 20.45
CA GLY A 101 -2.81 -15.01 19.07
C GLY A 101 -1.94 -13.76 18.88
N ALA A 102 -1.45 -13.59 17.68
CA ALA A 102 -0.61 -12.46 17.28
C ALA A 102 -1.46 -11.25 16.87
N TYR A 103 -2.29 -10.74 17.78
CA TYR A 103 -3.23 -9.66 17.49
C TYR A 103 -2.64 -8.29 17.83
N VAL A 104 -2.62 -7.40 16.83
CA VAL A 104 -2.29 -5.97 16.97
C VAL A 104 -3.52 -5.15 16.62
N ALA A 105 -3.83 -4.15 17.41
CA ALA A 105 -4.92 -3.23 17.10
C ALA A 105 -4.67 -2.49 15.78
N PRO A 106 -5.70 -2.33 14.92
CA PRO A 106 -5.59 -1.45 13.76
C PRO A 106 -5.09 -0.08 14.20
N THR A 107 -3.91 0.33 13.70
CA THR A 107 -3.19 1.49 14.22
C THR A 107 -3.14 2.59 13.18
N VAL A 108 -3.45 3.82 13.59
CA VAL A 108 -3.37 5.01 12.75
C VAL A 108 -2.50 6.05 13.44
N PHE A 109 -1.44 6.43 12.76
CA PHE A 109 -0.63 7.60 13.12
C PHE A 109 -1.02 8.80 12.29
N THR A 110 -0.92 9.97 12.91
CA THR A 110 -1.11 11.26 12.25
C THR A 110 -0.01 12.22 12.70
N ASP A 111 0.04 13.40 12.08
CA ASP A 111 1.14 14.35 12.26
C ASP A 111 2.52 13.73 11.89
N CYS A 112 2.51 12.78 10.95
CA CYS A 112 3.73 12.12 10.49
C CYS A 112 4.55 13.04 9.59
N THR A 113 5.88 12.90 9.68
CA THR A 113 6.85 13.56 8.78
C THR A 113 7.51 12.56 7.86
N ASP A 114 8.11 13.04 6.76
CA ASP A 114 8.74 12.17 5.75
C ASP A 114 9.98 11.42 6.28
N GLU A 115 10.58 11.89 7.38
CA GLU A 115 11.80 11.31 7.98
C GLU A 115 11.51 10.18 8.96
N MET A 116 10.26 10.04 9.43
CA MET A 116 9.90 9.02 10.41
C MET A 116 10.08 7.62 9.86
N THR A 117 10.61 6.72 10.67
CA THR A 117 10.85 5.31 10.34
C THR A 117 9.59 4.62 9.83
N ILE A 118 8.43 4.89 10.47
CA ILE A 118 7.12 4.35 10.07
C ILE A 118 6.62 4.85 8.70
N VAL A 119 7.25 5.89 8.15
CA VAL A 119 6.96 6.46 6.83
C VAL A 119 7.96 5.98 5.78
N ARG A 120 9.19 5.73 6.19
CA ARG A 120 10.30 5.33 5.30
C ARG A 120 10.37 3.84 5.06
N GLU A 121 10.05 3.01 6.06
CA GLU A 121 10.25 1.57 6.03
C GLU A 121 8.94 0.81 5.87
N GLU A 122 9.02 -0.41 5.34
CA GLU A 122 7.88 -1.30 5.15
C GLU A 122 7.55 -2.05 6.44
N ILE A 123 6.47 -1.69 7.11
CA ILE A 123 6.01 -2.32 8.36
C ILE A 123 5.38 -3.69 8.09
N PHE A 124 4.69 -3.85 6.98
CA PHE A 124 3.92 -5.05 6.59
C PHE A 124 2.89 -5.48 7.64
N GLY A 125 2.20 -4.51 8.21
CA GLY A 125 1.22 -4.69 9.29
C GLY A 125 0.14 -3.62 9.28
N PRO A 126 -0.80 -3.66 10.23
CA PRO A 126 -1.97 -2.80 10.24
C PRO A 126 -1.66 -1.39 10.77
N VAL A 127 -0.79 -0.69 10.09
CA VAL A 127 -0.33 0.65 10.49
C VAL A 127 -0.47 1.62 9.33
N MET A 128 -1.31 2.64 9.52
CA MET A 128 -1.53 3.75 8.60
C MET A 128 -0.78 4.98 9.09
N SER A 129 -0.04 5.66 8.22
CA SER A 129 0.64 6.92 8.51
C SER A 129 0.01 8.05 7.71
N ILE A 130 -0.61 9.02 8.39
CA ILE A 130 -1.24 10.19 7.79
C ILE A 130 -0.24 11.34 7.76
N LEU A 131 0.01 11.85 6.55
CA LEU A 131 0.85 13.01 6.28
C LEU A 131 0.01 14.11 5.64
N THR A 132 0.30 15.36 5.95
CA THR A 132 -0.37 16.50 5.32
C THR A 132 0.48 17.12 4.23
N TYR A 133 -0.20 17.79 3.26
CA TYR A 133 0.45 18.54 2.21
C TYR A 133 -0.36 19.82 1.90
N GLU A 134 0.26 20.78 1.26
CA GLU A 134 -0.37 22.04 0.88
C GLU A 134 -0.59 22.17 -0.64
N THR A 135 0.35 21.67 -1.45
CA THR A 135 0.26 21.78 -2.92
C THR A 135 0.37 20.43 -3.63
N GLU A 136 -0.20 20.37 -4.85
CA GLU A 136 -0.14 19.17 -5.69
C GLU A 136 1.30 18.82 -6.07
N ALA A 137 2.13 19.79 -6.39
CA ALA A 137 3.54 19.57 -6.72
C ALA A 137 4.32 19.03 -5.51
N GLU A 138 4.03 19.51 -4.32
CA GLU A 138 4.62 19.00 -3.08
C GLU A 138 4.29 17.53 -2.87
N VAL A 139 3.01 17.15 -2.94
CA VAL A 139 2.62 15.77 -2.65
C VAL A 139 3.16 14.80 -3.69
N ILE A 140 3.21 15.16 -4.97
CA ILE A 140 3.80 14.31 -6.02
C ILE A 140 5.29 14.07 -5.73
N ARG A 141 6.05 15.11 -5.42
CA ARG A 141 7.46 14.98 -5.08
C ARG A 141 7.67 14.08 -3.87
N ARG A 142 6.93 14.31 -2.77
CA ARG A 142 7.02 13.54 -1.52
C ARG A 142 6.56 12.09 -1.70
N ALA A 143 5.50 11.87 -2.47
CA ALA A 143 5.04 10.52 -2.78
C ALA A 143 6.11 9.69 -3.53
N ASN A 144 6.87 10.34 -4.40
CA ASN A 144 7.96 9.70 -5.15
C ASN A 144 9.28 9.60 -4.37
N ASP A 145 9.44 10.35 -3.26
CA ASP A 145 10.64 10.31 -2.42
C ASP A 145 10.63 9.07 -1.51
N THR A 146 10.87 7.93 -2.11
CA THR A 146 10.96 6.62 -1.48
C THR A 146 11.77 5.67 -2.35
N ASP A 147 12.40 4.68 -1.73
CA ASP A 147 13.10 3.60 -2.44
C ASP A 147 12.13 2.61 -3.10
N PHE A 148 10.86 2.66 -2.76
CA PHE A 148 9.83 1.77 -3.25
C PHE A 148 8.98 2.40 -4.36
N GLY A 149 8.38 1.53 -5.20
CA GLY A 149 7.50 1.96 -6.28
C GLY A 149 6.59 0.83 -6.75
N LEU A 150 5.95 0.10 -5.81
CA LEU A 150 5.03 -0.98 -6.20
C LEU A 150 3.65 -0.42 -6.54
N ALA A 151 3.03 0.31 -5.61
CA ALA A 151 1.66 0.75 -5.74
C ALA A 151 1.47 2.21 -5.32
N ALA A 152 0.58 2.89 -6.01
CA ALA A 152 0.12 4.23 -5.67
C ALA A 152 -1.34 4.42 -6.07
N GLY A 153 -1.99 5.43 -5.50
CA GLY A 153 -3.35 5.77 -5.88
C GLY A 153 -3.73 7.16 -5.45
N LEU A 154 -4.81 7.66 -6.04
CA LEU A 154 -5.38 8.93 -5.63
C LEU A 154 -6.92 8.91 -5.70
N VAL A 155 -7.50 9.79 -4.90
CA VAL A 155 -8.95 9.97 -4.84
C VAL A 155 -9.30 11.39 -5.24
N THR A 156 -10.04 11.54 -6.32
CA THR A 156 -10.51 12.83 -6.81
C THR A 156 -11.74 12.66 -7.71
N LYS A 157 -12.60 13.69 -7.77
CA LYS A 157 -13.69 13.77 -8.77
C LYS A 157 -13.28 14.49 -10.05
N ASP A 158 -12.13 15.16 -10.04
CA ASP A 158 -11.57 15.86 -11.19
C ASP A 158 -10.74 14.88 -12.04
N LEU A 159 -11.27 14.48 -13.19
CA LEU A 159 -10.63 13.53 -14.10
C LEU A 159 -9.31 14.07 -14.67
N ASN A 160 -9.23 15.36 -14.96
CA ASN A 160 -8.00 15.97 -15.46
C ASN A 160 -6.88 15.90 -14.40
N ARG A 161 -7.24 16.21 -13.15
CA ARG A 161 -6.32 16.05 -12.01
C ARG A 161 -5.92 14.59 -11.83
N ALA A 162 -6.88 13.66 -11.92
CA ALA A 162 -6.61 12.24 -11.78
C ALA A 162 -5.49 11.78 -12.72
N HIS A 163 -5.63 12.05 -14.00
CA HIS A 163 -4.63 11.67 -15.00
C HIS A 163 -3.33 12.45 -14.85
N ARG A 164 -3.39 13.76 -14.62
CA ARG A 164 -2.19 14.57 -14.43
C ARG A 164 -1.33 14.11 -13.26
N VAL A 165 -1.94 13.72 -12.15
CA VAL A 165 -1.20 13.28 -10.95
C VAL A 165 -0.73 11.84 -11.11
N ILE A 166 -1.64 10.90 -11.51
CA ILE A 166 -1.31 9.48 -11.52
C ILE A 166 -0.11 9.15 -12.43
N HIS A 167 0.01 9.85 -13.56
CA HIS A 167 1.12 9.65 -14.50
C HIS A 167 2.47 10.20 -14.01
N GLN A 168 2.48 10.97 -12.94
CA GLN A 168 3.70 11.48 -12.30
C GLN A 168 4.13 10.64 -11.09
N LEU A 169 3.30 9.69 -10.64
CA LEU A 169 3.65 8.80 -9.54
C LEU A 169 4.52 7.63 -10.05
N GLU A 170 5.64 7.42 -9.39
CA GLU A 170 6.65 6.42 -9.75
C GLU A 170 6.30 5.05 -9.12
N ALA A 171 5.17 4.48 -9.53
CA ALA A 171 4.71 3.18 -9.10
C ALA A 171 4.23 2.33 -10.27
N GLY A 172 4.43 1.01 -10.18
CA GLY A 172 4.08 0.10 -11.27
C GLY A 172 2.61 -0.27 -11.32
N ILE A 173 1.87 -0.10 -10.20
CA ILE A 173 0.43 -0.31 -10.10
C ILE A 173 -0.19 0.97 -9.57
N CYS A 174 -1.17 1.51 -10.30
CA CYS A 174 -1.80 2.76 -9.93
C CYS A 174 -3.32 2.68 -9.99
N TRP A 175 -3.99 3.25 -8.98
CA TRP A 175 -5.45 3.32 -8.94
C TRP A 175 -5.98 4.75 -8.84
N ILE A 176 -7.11 4.98 -9.47
CA ILE A 176 -7.89 6.21 -9.33
C ILE A 176 -9.23 5.84 -8.73
N ASN A 177 -9.57 6.39 -7.56
CA ASN A 177 -10.82 6.16 -6.84
C ASN A 177 -11.13 4.69 -6.50
N ALA A 178 -10.11 3.84 -6.42
CA ALA A 178 -10.17 2.43 -6.02
C ALA A 178 -8.85 2.04 -5.34
N TRP A 179 -8.79 0.82 -4.77
CA TRP A 179 -7.56 0.22 -4.27
C TRP A 179 -7.64 -1.29 -4.30
N GLY A 180 -6.54 -1.94 -4.73
CA GLY A 180 -6.37 -3.40 -4.64
C GLY A 180 -7.02 -4.20 -5.76
N GLU A 181 -7.86 -3.59 -6.57
CA GLU A 181 -8.48 -4.26 -7.73
C GLU A 181 -7.52 -4.29 -8.91
N SER A 182 -7.38 -5.45 -9.56
CA SER A 182 -6.57 -5.60 -10.78
C SER A 182 -7.22 -6.64 -11.69
N ASP A 183 -7.40 -6.29 -12.95
CA ASP A 183 -7.78 -7.24 -14.00
C ASP A 183 -6.58 -8.13 -14.32
N ALA A 184 -6.79 -9.45 -14.48
CA ALA A 184 -5.74 -10.40 -14.83
C ALA A 184 -5.03 -10.09 -16.16
N LYS A 185 -5.60 -9.24 -17.00
CA LYS A 185 -5.00 -8.76 -18.25
C LYS A 185 -4.07 -7.57 -18.06
N MET A 186 -4.10 -6.93 -16.88
CA MET A 186 -3.24 -5.79 -16.57
C MET A 186 -1.92 -6.27 -15.99
N PRO A 187 -0.78 -5.92 -16.58
CA PRO A 187 0.52 -6.23 -16.01
C PRO A 187 0.69 -5.55 -14.66
N VAL A 188 1.19 -6.30 -13.67
CA VAL A 188 1.49 -5.83 -12.32
C VAL A 188 2.97 -6.02 -12.00
N GLY A 189 3.55 -5.12 -11.25
CA GLY A 189 4.94 -5.20 -10.81
C GLY A 189 5.44 -3.86 -10.30
N GLY A 190 6.62 -3.86 -9.67
CA GLY A 190 7.18 -2.70 -9.02
C GLY A 190 8.13 -1.89 -9.90
N TYR A 191 8.36 -0.65 -9.46
CA TYR A 191 9.48 0.20 -9.84
C TYR A 191 10.51 0.22 -8.70
N LYS A 192 11.67 0.81 -8.92
CA LYS A 192 12.72 1.01 -7.91
C LYS A 192 13.05 -0.31 -7.18
N GLN A 193 13.17 -0.28 -5.87
CA GLN A 193 13.50 -1.44 -5.03
C GLN A 193 12.32 -2.43 -4.87
N SER A 194 11.11 -2.07 -5.32
CA SER A 194 9.96 -2.99 -5.26
C SER A 194 10.04 -4.15 -6.26
N GLY A 195 11.01 -4.15 -7.15
CA GLY A 195 11.33 -5.29 -7.99
C GLY A 195 11.38 -4.99 -9.49
N VAL A 196 11.68 -6.04 -10.25
CA VAL A 196 11.80 -6.03 -11.71
C VAL A 196 10.82 -7.03 -12.33
N GLY A 197 10.54 -6.85 -13.62
CA GLY A 197 9.61 -7.71 -14.35
C GLY A 197 8.15 -7.34 -14.15
N ARG A 198 7.28 -8.08 -14.81
CA ARG A 198 5.82 -7.89 -14.74
C ARG A 198 5.14 -9.25 -14.74
N GLU A 199 4.19 -9.42 -13.82
CA GLU A 199 3.24 -10.54 -13.82
C GLU A 199 1.94 -10.09 -14.48
N ASN A 200 1.06 -11.03 -14.78
CA ASN A 200 -0.21 -10.81 -15.46
C ASN A 200 -0.10 -10.24 -16.88
N GLY A 201 -1.19 -10.22 -17.58
CA GLY A 201 -1.26 -9.76 -18.97
C GLY A 201 -0.42 -10.60 -19.92
N ILE A 202 -0.46 -10.25 -21.21
CA ILE A 202 0.25 -11.01 -22.26
C ILE A 202 1.78 -10.91 -22.11
N SER A 203 2.27 -9.82 -21.52
CA SER A 203 3.71 -9.60 -21.34
C SER A 203 4.38 -10.64 -20.42
N SER A 204 3.61 -11.27 -19.53
CA SER A 204 4.13 -12.32 -18.64
C SER A 204 4.63 -13.56 -19.39
N LEU A 205 4.15 -13.81 -20.62
CA LEU A 205 4.64 -14.90 -21.47
C LEU A 205 6.14 -14.78 -21.74
N ASN A 206 6.69 -13.56 -21.77
CA ASN A 206 8.13 -13.35 -21.97
C ASN A 206 8.99 -13.95 -20.84
N ASN A 207 8.41 -14.12 -19.64
CA ASN A 207 9.11 -14.71 -18.50
C ASN A 207 9.23 -16.24 -18.62
N PHE A 208 8.37 -16.88 -19.43
CA PHE A 208 8.26 -18.32 -19.57
C PHE A 208 8.69 -18.84 -20.95
N THR A 209 9.07 -17.96 -21.88
CA THR A 209 9.45 -18.29 -23.25
C THR A 209 10.81 -17.70 -23.60
N ARG A 210 11.42 -18.27 -24.65
CA ARG A 210 12.63 -17.74 -25.25
C ARG A 210 12.41 -17.47 -26.74
N ILE A 211 12.80 -16.30 -27.20
CA ILE A 211 12.78 -15.98 -28.61
C ILE A 211 13.92 -16.74 -29.30
N LYS A 212 13.60 -17.46 -30.38
CA LYS A 212 14.55 -18.12 -31.26
C LYS A 212 14.32 -17.65 -32.70
N SER A 213 15.33 -17.08 -33.30
CA SER A 213 15.31 -16.75 -34.73
C SER A 213 15.84 -17.93 -35.53
N VAL A 214 15.10 -18.33 -36.55
CA VAL A 214 15.49 -19.38 -37.49
C VAL A 214 15.34 -18.80 -38.89
N GLN A 215 16.43 -18.82 -39.64
CA GLN A 215 16.43 -18.44 -41.06
C GLN A 215 16.73 -19.68 -41.90
N VAL A 216 15.92 -19.94 -42.90
CA VAL A 216 16.09 -21.05 -43.80
C VAL A 216 16.33 -20.48 -45.21
N GLU A 217 17.43 -20.87 -45.82
CA GLU A 217 17.72 -20.58 -47.22
C GLU A 217 17.30 -21.84 -48.04
N LEU A 218 16.46 -21.65 -49.03
CA LEU A 218 15.97 -22.71 -49.91
C LEU A 218 16.59 -22.62 -51.34
N GLY A 219 17.36 -21.60 -51.63
CA GLY A 219 18.05 -21.43 -52.88
C GLY A 219 19.53 -21.82 -52.79
N ASP A 220 20.25 -21.53 -53.87
CA ASP A 220 21.69 -21.73 -53.91
C ASP A 220 22.39 -20.71 -53.04
N TYR A 221 23.18 -21.18 -52.09
CA TYR A 221 24.03 -20.32 -51.25
C TYR A 221 25.44 -20.31 -51.74
N ALA A 222 25.94 -19.14 -52.16
CA ALA A 222 27.31 -18.91 -52.58
C ALA A 222 28.07 -18.08 -51.55
N SER A 223 29.21 -18.59 -51.10
CA SER A 223 30.14 -17.79 -50.29
C SER A 223 30.81 -16.72 -51.13
N VAL A 224 31.11 -15.60 -50.54
CA VAL A 224 31.89 -14.53 -51.15
C VAL A 224 33.40 -14.75 -51.01
N PHE A 225 33.86 -15.85 -50.43
CA PHE A 225 35.23 -16.27 -50.22
C PHE A 225 35.59 -17.47 -51.08
#